data_5ed6905a0e286f655825a6c88830e767
#
_entry.id   5ed6905a0e286f655825a6c88830e767
#
_cell.length_a   1.000
_cell.length_b   1.000
_cell.length_c   1.000
_cell.angle_alpha   90.00
_cell.angle_beta   90.00
_cell.angle_gamma   90.00
#
_symmetry.space_group_name_H-M   'P 1'
#
loop_
_entity.id
_entity.type
_entity.pdbx_description
1 polymer ?
#
loop_
_entity_poly.entity_id
_entity_poly.type
_entity_poly.pdbx_seq_one_letter_code
_entity_poly.pdbx_strand_id
1 'polypeptide(L)'
;MMGLFSGNTCIRSHQVRFVLREKGITTDIQNVDGKKIPEDLIALNPYASIPTLTDRELVIYDSRVIIEYLDERYPHPPLMPVSPVDRAKIRLALV
;
A
#
# COMPACT_ATOMS: atom_id res chain seq x y z
N MET A 1 13.14 -8.12 -0.55
CA MET A 1 12.92 -6.71 -0.88
C MET A 1 11.44 -6.44 -1.07
N MET A 2 10.97 -5.27 -0.65
CA MET A 2 9.57 -4.91 -0.78
C MET A 2 9.29 -4.30 -2.14
N GLY A 3 8.19 -4.71 -2.77
CA GLY A 3 7.75 -4.17 -4.06
C GLY A 3 6.30 -3.72 -4.01
N LEU A 4 5.95 -2.74 -4.83
CA LEU A 4 4.59 -2.21 -4.93
C LEU A 4 4.20 -2.04 -6.39
N PHE A 5 3.10 -2.67 -6.78
CA PHE A 5 2.42 -2.36 -8.04
C PHE A 5 1.42 -1.23 -7.77
N SER A 6 1.56 -0.12 -8.45
CA SER A 6 0.90 1.14 -8.13
C SER A 6 0.36 1.81 -9.38
N GLY A 7 -0.81 2.44 -9.27
CA GLY A 7 -1.39 3.24 -10.36
C GLY A 7 -1.13 4.72 -10.16
N ASN A 8 -0.78 5.44 -11.23
CA ASN A 8 -0.48 6.88 -11.16
C ASN A 8 -1.69 7.72 -10.75
N THR A 9 -2.88 7.36 -11.19
CA THR A 9 -4.11 8.09 -10.91
C THR A 9 -4.99 7.43 -9.87
N CYS A 10 -4.53 6.32 -9.29
CA CYS A 10 -5.29 5.57 -8.30
C CYS A 10 -5.11 6.18 -6.90
N ILE A 11 -6.21 6.62 -6.30
CA ILE A 11 -6.19 7.22 -4.97
C ILE A 11 -5.68 6.23 -3.93
N ARG A 12 -6.09 4.97 -4.02
CA ARG A 12 -5.66 3.90 -3.10
C ARG A 12 -4.15 3.66 -3.18
N SER A 13 -3.61 3.62 -4.41
CA SER A 13 -2.17 3.50 -4.62
C SER A 13 -1.42 4.70 -4.04
N HIS A 14 -1.98 5.90 -4.21
CA HIS A 14 -1.39 7.12 -3.68
C HIS A 14 -1.30 7.07 -2.14
N GLN A 15 -2.34 6.58 -1.48
CA GLN A 15 -2.35 6.42 -0.02
C GLN A 15 -1.22 5.49 0.44
N VAL A 16 -1.01 4.38 -0.24
CA VAL A 16 0.07 3.44 0.08
C VAL A 16 1.44 4.08 -0.14
N ARG A 17 1.64 4.78 -1.27
CA ARG A 17 2.90 5.48 -1.54
C ARG A 17 3.18 6.54 -0.49
N PHE A 18 2.16 7.26 -0.05
CA PHE A 18 2.29 8.27 1.01
C PHE A 18 2.79 7.64 2.31
N VAL A 19 2.21 6.51 2.71
CA VAL A 19 2.62 5.78 3.92
C VAL A 19 4.07 5.31 3.82
N LEU A 20 4.45 4.75 2.68
CA LEU A 20 5.83 4.31 2.46
C LEU A 20 6.82 5.45 2.61
N ARG A 21 6.48 6.63 2.08
CA ARG A 21 7.33 7.82 2.18
C ARG A 21 7.40 8.33 3.61
N GLU A 22 6.27 8.42 4.30
CA GLU A 22 6.22 8.89 5.68
C GLU A 22 7.02 8.00 6.63
N LYS A 23 7.03 6.71 6.37
CA LYS A 23 7.81 5.77 7.18
C LYS A 23 9.25 5.59 6.71
N GLY A 24 9.63 6.21 5.60
CA GLY A 24 10.98 6.10 5.05
C GLY A 24 11.33 4.70 4.57
N ILE A 25 10.36 3.96 4.09
CA ILE A 25 10.55 2.58 3.63
C ILE A 25 11.00 2.58 2.18
N THR A 26 12.15 1.96 1.91
CA THR A 26 12.63 1.76 0.55
C THR A 26 11.82 0.65 -0.13
N THR A 27 11.19 0.99 -1.26
CA THR A 27 10.31 0.08 -1.97
C THR A 27 10.55 0.21 -3.47
N ASP A 28 10.58 -0.92 -4.17
CA ASP A 28 10.61 -0.93 -5.62
C ASP A 28 9.19 -0.73 -6.15
N ILE A 29 8.92 0.43 -6.73
CA ILE A 29 7.58 0.80 -7.20
C ILE A 29 7.49 0.59 -8.70
N GLN A 30 6.57 -0.27 -9.11
CA GLN A 30 6.25 -0.50 -10.50
C GLN A 30 4.90 0.15 -10.83
N ASN A 31 4.90 1.11 -11.75
CA ASN A 31 3.67 1.76 -12.19
C ASN A 31 2.92 0.85 -13.15
N VAL A 32 1.62 0.69 -12.89
CA VAL A 32 0.73 -0.13 -13.71
C VAL A 32 -0.17 0.79 -14.53
N ASP A 33 -0.08 0.66 -15.85
CA ASP A 33 -0.99 1.32 -16.77
C ASP A 33 -2.24 0.46 -16.90
N GLY A 34 -3.42 1.06 -16.75
CA GLY A 34 -4.68 0.35 -16.87
C GLY A 34 -4.92 -0.34 -18.20
N LYS A 35 -4.15 -0.01 -19.23
CA LYS A 35 -4.26 -0.62 -20.57
C LYS A 35 -3.40 -1.87 -20.72
N LYS A 36 -2.36 -2.02 -19.90
CA LYS A 36 -1.44 -3.15 -20.01
C LYS A 36 -1.07 -3.62 -18.61
N ILE A 37 -1.60 -4.77 -18.22
CA ILE A 37 -1.39 -5.36 -16.93
C ILE A 37 -0.16 -6.28 -16.99
N PRO A 38 0.86 -6.07 -16.12
CA PRO A 38 2.04 -6.93 -16.10
C PRO A 38 1.68 -8.37 -15.78
N GLU A 39 2.33 -9.31 -16.45
CA GLU A 39 2.14 -10.74 -16.17
C GLU A 39 2.51 -11.10 -14.74
N ASP A 40 3.53 -10.45 -14.19
CA ASP A 40 3.96 -10.64 -12.80
C ASP A 40 2.83 -10.32 -11.82
N LEU A 41 2.09 -9.26 -12.08
CA LEU A 41 0.97 -8.88 -11.23
C LEU A 41 -0.15 -9.92 -11.28
N ILE A 42 -0.47 -10.42 -12.47
CA ILE A 42 -1.50 -11.45 -12.63
C ILE A 42 -1.10 -12.73 -11.90
N ALA A 43 0.18 -13.11 -11.97
CA ALA A 43 0.68 -14.31 -11.29
C ALA A 43 0.59 -14.20 -9.77
N LEU A 44 0.83 -13.00 -9.22
CA LEU A 44 0.79 -12.76 -7.78
C LEU A 44 -0.61 -12.49 -7.24
N ASN A 45 -1.42 -11.81 -8.03
CA ASN A 45 -2.78 -11.43 -7.66
C ASN A 45 -3.73 -11.73 -8.81
N PRO A 46 -4.58 -12.78 -8.69
CA PRO A 46 -5.49 -13.16 -9.76
C PRO A 46 -6.48 -12.07 -10.17
N TYR A 47 -6.78 -11.15 -9.26
CA TYR A 47 -7.67 -10.02 -9.55
C TYR A 47 -6.96 -8.90 -10.30
N ALA A 48 -5.61 -8.95 -10.37
CA ALA A 48 -4.79 -7.93 -11.03
C ALA A 48 -5.12 -6.50 -10.55
N SER A 49 -5.52 -6.37 -9.29
CA SER A 49 -5.89 -5.08 -8.71
C SER A 49 -4.67 -4.31 -8.22
N ILE A 50 -4.78 -3.00 -8.17
CA ILE A 50 -3.79 -2.11 -7.60
C ILE A 50 -4.41 -1.33 -6.42
N PRO A 51 -3.64 -1.04 -5.39
CA PRO A 51 -2.23 -1.40 -5.18
C PRO A 51 -2.05 -2.87 -4.77
N THR A 52 -0.93 -3.46 -5.13
CA THR A 52 -0.51 -4.79 -4.67
C THR A 52 0.89 -4.67 -4.11
N LEU A 53 1.06 -5.05 -2.84
CA LEU A 53 2.35 -5.02 -2.15
C LEU A 53 2.92 -6.42 -2.04
N THR A 54 4.22 -6.54 -2.30
CA THR A 54 4.96 -7.77 -2.05
C THR A 54 6.05 -7.50 -1.01
N ASP A 55 6.19 -8.41 -0.05
CA ASP A 55 7.27 -8.37 0.92
C ASP A 55 7.72 -9.82 1.14
N ARG A 56 8.85 -10.17 0.54
CA ARG A 56 9.34 -11.55 0.47
C ARG A 56 8.30 -12.44 -0.21
N GLU A 57 7.72 -13.41 0.49
CA GLU A 57 6.70 -14.31 -0.05
C GLU A 57 5.28 -13.81 0.18
N LEU A 58 5.12 -12.74 0.98
CA LEU A 58 3.82 -12.18 1.28
C LEU A 58 3.31 -11.29 0.14
N VAL A 59 2.05 -11.47 -0.25
CA VAL A 59 1.37 -10.65 -1.25
C VAL A 59 0.09 -10.11 -0.64
N ILE A 60 -0.07 -8.79 -0.65
CA ILE A 60 -1.25 -8.11 -0.10
C ILE A 60 -1.81 -7.15 -1.15
N TYR A 61 -3.10 -7.18 -1.41
CA TYR A 61 -3.71 -6.38 -2.47
C TYR A 61 -4.96 -5.58 -2.06
N ASP A 62 -5.10 -5.24 -0.79
CA ASP A 62 -6.11 -4.28 -0.33
C ASP A 62 -5.35 -3.13 0.34
N SER A 63 -5.65 -1.87 -0.07
CA SER A 63 -4.90 -0.71 0.42
C SER A 63 -4.98 -0.57 1.94
N ARG A 64 -6.13 -0.84 2.54
CA ARG A 64 -6.29 -0.75 4.00
C ARG A 64 -5.44 -1.80 4.72
N VAL A 65 -5.46 -3.02 4.21
CA VAL A 65 -4.65 -4.11 4.76
C VAL A 65 -3.17 -3.83 4.59
N ILE A 66 -2.77 -3.31 3.41
CA ILE A 66 -1.39 -2.92 3.14
C ILE A 66 -0.92 -1.87 4.15
N ILE A 67 -1.72 -0.83 4.39
CA ILE A 67 -1.36 0.25 5.31
C ILE A 67 -1.26 -0.27 6.75
N GLU A 68 -2.18 -1.10 7.17
CA GLU A 68 -2.12 -1.74 8.49
C GLU A 68 -0.88 -2.61 8.64
N TYR A 69 -0.57 -3.41 7.61
CA TYR A 69 0.63 -4.24 7.61
C TYR A 69 1.90 -3.39 7.75
N LEU A 70 1.99 -2.30 6.98
CA LEU A 70 3.16 -1.41 7.03
C LEU A 70 3.31 -0.75 8.39
N ASP A 71 2.20 -0.36 9.02
CA ASP A 71 2.24 0.25 10.34
C ASP A 71 2.67 -0.76 11.42
N GLU A 72 2.25 -2.00 11.31
CA GLU A 72 2.66 -3.07 12.23
C GLU A 72 4.11 -3.51 11.99
N ARG A 73 4.52 -3.61 10.73
CA ARG A 73 5.87 -4.03 10.35
C ARG A 73 6.92 -2.97 10.66
N TYR A 74 6.54 -1.69 10.51
CA TYR A 74 7.39 -0.53 10.76
C TYR A 74 6.65 0.43 11.70
N PRO A 75 6.64 0.15 13.01
CA PRO A 75 5.79 0.91 13.93
C PRO A 75 6.23 2.34 14.20
N HIS A 76 7.41 2.74 13.75
CA HIS A 76 7.92 4.09 13.95
C HIS A 76 8.32 4.74 12.64
N PRO A 77 7.84 5.98 12.37
CA PRO A 77 6.83 6.69 13.14
C PRO A 77 5.44 6.05 12.99
N PRO A 78 4.61 6.09 14.04
CA PRO A 78 3.27 5.52 13.96
C PRO A 78 2.38 6.35 13.03
N LEU A 79 1.56 5.67 12.22
CA LEU A 79 0.58 6.33 11.37
C LEU A 79 -0.58 6.89 12.16
N MET A 80 -1.00 6.10 13.17
CA MET A 80 -2.16 6.46 13.96
C MET A 80 -1.73 7.27 15.17
N PRO A 81 -2.24 8.50 15.33
CA PRO A 81 -1.98 9.28 16.51
C PRO A 81 -2.58 8.63 17.75
N VAL A 82 -2.14 9.07 18.93
CA VAL A 82 -2.62 8.53 20.19
C VAL A 82 -4.09 8.87 20.46
N SER A 83 -4.54 10.05 20.01
CA SER A 83 -5.91 10.52 20.21
C SER A 83 -6.94 9.65 19.48
N PRO A 84 -7.97 9.14 20.17
CA PRO A 84 -9.02 8.37 19.51
C PRO A 84 -9.77 9.15 18.44
N VAL A 85 -9.93 10.47 18.62
CA VAL A 85 -10.60 11.33 17.65
C VAL A 85 -9.80 11.40 16.35
N ASP A 86 -8.49 11.62 16.46
CA ASP A 86 -7.62 11.69 15.29
C ASP A 86 -7.51 10.34 14.60
N ARG A 87 -7.49 9.25 15.35
CA ARG A 87 -7.52 7.89 14.80
C ARG A 87 -8.79 7.67 13.97
N ALA A 88 -9.93 8.09 14.48
CA ALA A 88 -11.19 7.96 13.77
C ALA A 88 -11.19 8.75 12.46
N LYS A 89 -10.66 9.97 12.46
CA LYS A 89 -10.53 10.79 11.25
C LYS A 89 -9.66 10.12 10.20
N ILE A 90 -8.54 9.54 10.60
CA ILE A 90 -7.64 8.84 9.68
C ILE A 90 -8.34 7.61 9.10
N ARG A 91 -9.03 6.83 9.92
CA ARG A 91 -9.77 5.65 9.45
C ARG A 91 -10.86 6.02 8.47
N LEU A 92 -11.57 7.11 8.70
CA LEU A 92 -12.57 7.60 7.76
C LEU A 92 -11.95 7.97 6.41
N ALA A 93 -10.75 8.53 6.40
CA ALA A 93 -10.05 8.89 5.18
C ALA A 93 -9.64 7.65 4.35
N LEU A 94 -9.52 6.48 4.98
CA LEU A 94 -9.12 5.25 4.33
C LEU A 94 -10.30 4.43 3.77
N VAL A 95 -11.51 4.81 4.10
CA VAL A 95 -12.73 4.11 3.64
C VAL A 95 -13.11 4.47 2.21
#